data_c0071e7beafff8d26a5075801e00c398
#
_entry.id   c0071e7beafff8d26a5075801e00c398
#
_cell.length_a   1.000
_cell.length_b   1.000
_cell.length_c   1.000
_cell.angle_alpha   90.00
_cell.angle_beta   90.00
_cell.angle_gamma   90.00
#
_symmetry.space_group_name_H-M   'P 1'
#
loop_
_entity.id
_entity.type
_entity.pdbx_description
1 polymer ?
#
loop_
_entity_poly.entity_id
_entity_poly.type
_entity_poly.pdbx_seq_one_letter_code
_entity_poly.pdbx_strand_id
1 'polypeptide(L)'
;MNTTAKQTIQPLVVIQRNPNSGSGRGRGELLIVSRELRKRGYCVRMFSDRKRLDQYVLQISASRSLKCIVGAGGDGTVTDLANRHPGVPVAILPLGTENLLACYLKLPCCGRSLAEIIDRGRVRCFDSAQANGLRFLLMLSVGIDAEIVEAIHRTRTGNIYRHGYLWPTLKAFFQSRPAVYVASSADGSTVISGSHVIVTNVPRYGFGLPFAINAEPDDGLLDVRAFHGKSRWDIFCHAVKLRLGLPLKADEVSRFTASSVTIHAADPTRSMPSQCDGDPGPALPIQISIEPRSLTLITP
;
A
#
# COMPACT_ATOMS: atom_id res chain seq x y z
N MET A 1 51.22 2.77 -25.32
CA MET A 1 49.76 2.83 -25.52
C MET A 1 49.10 2.20 -24.29
N ASN A 2 48.75 3.03 -23.30
CA ASN A 2 48.07 2.56 -22.11
C ASN A 2 46.57 2.59 -22.37
N THR A 3 46.01 1.44 -22.68
CA THR A 3 44.54 1.26 -22.75
C THR A 3 44.00 1.18 -21.32
N THR A 4 43.62 2.30 -20.79
CA THR A 4 42.87 2.36 -19.50
C THR A 4 41.54 1.68 -19.76
N ALA A 5 41.40 0.43 -19.32
CA ALA A 5 40.15 -0.29 -19.32
C ALA A 5 39.15 0.53 -18.47
N LYS A 6 38.16 1.15 -19.11
CA LYS A 6 37.02 1.74 -18.44
C LYS A 6 36.39 0.62 -17.57
N GLN A 7 36.64 0.64 -16.27
CA GLN A 7 35.91 -0.19 -15.34
C GLN A 7 34.44 0.13 -15.53
N THR A 8 33.70 -0.71 -16.22
CA THR A 8 32.25 -0.60 -16.35
C THR A 8 31.66 -0.82 -14.98
N ILE A 9 31.24 0.25 -14.34
CA ILE A 9 30.59 0.18 -13.00
C ILE A 9 29.31 -0.64 -13.17
N GLN A 10 29.30 -1.84 -12.62
CA GLN A 10 28.13 -2.71 -12.66
C GLN A 10 26.95 -2.03 -11.92
N PRO A 11 25.77 -1.92 -12.56
CA PRO A 11 24.60 -1.35 -11.90
C PRO A 11 24.22 -2.19 -10.68
N LEU A 12 23.80 -1.52 -9.62
CA LEU A 12 23.51 -2.16 -8.34
C LEU A 12 22.00 -2.33 -8.15
N VAL A 13 21.61 -3.50 -7.68
CA VAL A 13 20.26 -3.78 -7.16
C VAL A 13 20.37 -4.15 -5.69
N VAL A 14 19.63 -3.45 -4.85
CA VAL A 14 19.53 -3.74 -3.42
C VAL A 14 18.21 -4.45 -3.16
N ILE A 15 18.22 -5.50 -2.33
CA ILE A 15 17.02 -6.26 -1.99
C ILE A 15 16.77 -6.09 -0.49
N GLN A 16 15.62 -5.53 -0.13
CA GLN A 16 15.10 -5.58 1.22
C GLN A 16 14.22 -6.82 1.39
N ARG A 17 14.65 -7.75 2.20
CA ARG A 17 13.85 -8.88 2.63
C ARG A 17 13.09 -8.52 3.90
N ASN A 18 11.78 -8.66 3.88
CA ASN A 18 10.98 -8.62 5.11
C ASN A 18 10.83 -10.05 5.66
N PRO A 19 11.49 -10.41 6.76
CA PRO A 19 11.43 -11.78 7.32
C PRO A 19 10.04 -12.13 7.84
N ASN A 20 9.22 -11.13 8.17
CA ASN A 20 7.88 -11.28 8.73
C ASN A 20 6.77 -11.27 7.65
N SER A 21 7.15 -11.19 6.37
CA SER A 21 6.19 -11.19 5.25
C SER A 21 5.84 -12.60 4.79
N GLY A 22 4.55 -12.87 4.64
CA GLY A 22 4.02 -14.07 4.01
C GLY A 22 4.26 -15.37 4.78
N SER A 23 3.94 -16.49 4.12
CA SER A 23 4.00 -17.86 4.70
C SER A 23 5.38 -18.51 4.61
N GLY A 24 6.45 -17.76 4.35
CA GLY A 24 7.82 -18.32 4.16
C GLY A 24 8.07 -19.00 2.81
N ARG A 25 7.06 -19.18 1.96
CA ARG A 25 7.16 -19.81 0.63
C ARG A 25 7.99 -19.02 -0.39
N GLY A 26 8.21 -17.72 -0.16
CA GLY A 26 8.94 -16.84 -1.09
C GLY A 26 10.47 -16.89 -1.00
N ARG A 27 11.07 -17.70 -0.12
CA ARG A 27 12.55 -17.76 0.04
C ARG A 27 13.24 -18.22 -1.23
N GLY A 28 12.65 -19.17 -1.96
CA GLY A 28 13.18 -19.64 -3.24
C GLY A 28 13.26 -18.53 -4.29
N GLU A 29 12.22 -17.72 -4.39
CA GLU A 29 12.14 -16.63 -5.37
C GLU A 29 13.16 -15.53 -5.12
N LEU A 30 13.51 -15.25 -3.84
CA LEU A 30 14.60 -14.34 -3.47
C LEU A 30 15.96 -14.81 -4.00
N LEU A 31 16.25 -16.10 -3.90
CA LEU A 31 17.48 -16.67 -4.42
C LEU A 31 17.50 -16.65 -5.95
N ILE A 32 16.36 -16.96 -6.57
CA ILE A 32 16.21 -16.94 -8.03
C ILE A 32 16.42 -15.52 -8.56
N VAL A 33 15.74 -14.49 -8.03
CA VAL A 33 15.90 -13.11 -8.51
C VAL A 33 17.35 -12.64 -8.35
N SER A 34 18.00 -12.94 -7.22
CA SER A 34 19.40 -12.58 -6.98
C SER A 34 20.34 -13.23 -7.98
N ARG A 35 20.15 -14.53 -8.27
CA ARG A 35 20.96 -15.26 -9.26
C ARG A 35 20.75 -14.76 -10.67
N GLU A 36 19.50 -14.55 -11.07
CA GLU A 36 19.16 -14.09 -12.42
C GLU A 36 19.65 -12.66 -12.69
N LEU A 37 19.58 -11.77 -11.69
CA LEU A 37 20.16 -10.43 -11.81
C LEU A 37 21.71 -10.47 -11.95
N ARG A 38 22.39 -11.32 -11.17
CA ARG A 38 23.86 -11.46 -11.31
C ARG A 38 24.26 -12.01 -12.69
N LYS A 39 23.50 -12.95 -13.25
CA LYS A 39 23.73 -13.44 -14.62
C LYS A 39 23.60 -12.34 -15.66
N ARG A 40 22.78 -11.31 -15.40
CA ARG A 40 22.61 -10.12 -16.26
C ARG A 40 23.62 -9.00 -15.99
N GLY A 41 24.64 -9.25 -15.16
CA GLY A 41 25.70 -8.30 -14.87
C GLY A 41 25.40 -7.30 -13.74
N TYR A 42 24.34 -7.49 -12.96
CA TYR A 42 24.05 -6.65 -11.82
C TYR A 42 24.84 -7.06 -10.58
N CYS A 43 25.34 -6.06 -9.84
CA CYS A 43 25.77 -6.28 -8.45
C CYS A 43 24.52 -6.38 -7.58
N VAL A 44 24.39 -7.43 -6.76
CA VAL A 44 23.20 -7.64 -5.92
C VAL A 44 23.60 -7.72 -4.46
N ARG A 45 22.97 -6.89 -3.62
CA ARG A 45 23.10 -6.90 -2.15
C ARG A 45 21.73 -7.13 -1.51
N MET A 46 21.68 -7.96 -0.47
CA MET A 46 20.44 -8.31 0.22
C MET A 46 20.56 -7.98 1.70
N PHE A 47 19.51 -7.35 2.23
CA PHE A 47 19.40 -6.97 3.64
C PHE A 47 18.08 -7.45 4.24
N SER A 48 18.12 -7.93 5.47
CA SER A 48 16.94 -8.18 6.30
C SER A 48 16.77 -7.09 7.38
N ASP A 49 17.84 -6.38 7.68
CA ASP A 49 17.85 -5.26 8.62
C ASP A 49 17.69 -3.94 7.86
N ARG A 50 16.69 -3.13 8.25
CA ARG A 50 16.35 -1.85 7.61
C ARG A 50 17.46 -0.82 7.78
N LYS A 51 18.01 -0.67 9.00
CA LYS A 51 19.04 0.32 9.29
C LYS A 51 20.33 0.06 8.50
N ARG A 52 20.72 -1.22 8.36
CA ARG A 52 21.88 -1.60 7.56
C ARG A 52 21.66 -1.32 6.07
N LEU A 53 20.45 -1.54 5.57
CA LEU A 53 20.10 -1.18 4.19
C LEU A 53 20.21 0.32 3.99
N ASP A 54 19.63 1.13 4.89
CA ASP A 54 19.64 2.59 4.80
C ASP A 54 21.07 3.15 4.78
N GLN A 55 21.91 2.68 5.72
CA GLN A 55 23.32 3.06 5.76
C GLN A 55 24.05 2.70 4.45
N TYR A 56 23.78 1.51 3.94
CA TYR A 56 24.37 1.08 2.69
C TYR A 56 23.94 1.93 1.50
N VAL A 57 22.64 2.21 1.35
CA VAL A 57 22.09 3.05 0.29
C VAL A 57 22.66 4.47 0.36
N LEU A 58 22.77 5.06 1.55
CA LEU A 58 23.39 6.37 1.73
C LEU A 58 24.86 6.41 1.31
N GLN A 59 25.62 5.36 1.62
CA GLN A 59 27.05 5.27 1.27
C GLN A 59 27.30 5.13 -0.25
N ILE A 60 26.40 4.46 -0.98
CA ILE A 60 26.57 4.19 -2.40
C ILE A 60 26.01 5.29 -3.32
N SER A 61 25.07 6.12 -2.84
CA SER A 61 24.46 7.18 -3.67
C SER A 61 25.48 8.16 -4.27
N ALA A 62 26.68 8.24 -3.71
CA ALA A 62 27.77 9.06 -4.23
C ALA A 62 28.71 8.34 -5.23
N SER A 63 28.72 7.01 -5.30
CA SER A 63 29.79 6.24 -5.98
C SER A 63 29.32 5.18 -6.99
N ARG A 64 28.06 4.75 -6.95
CA ARG A 64 27.53 3.68 -7.82
C ARG A 64 26.14 4.01 -8.35
N SER A 65 25.85 3.53 -9.57
CA SER A 65 24.50 3.61 -10.13
C SER A 65 23.56 2.60 -9.43
N LEU A 66 22.77 3.05 -8.47
CA LEU A 66 21.68 2.27 -7.88
C LEU A 66 20.53 2.19 -8.90
N LYS A 67 20.28 0.99 -9.43
CA LYS A 67 19.21 0.75 -10.40
C LYS A 67 17.83 0.80 -9.72
N CYS A 68 17.67 0.09 -8.62
CA CYS A 68 16.45 0.05 -7.84
C CYS A 68 16.66 -0.63 -6.48
N ILE A 69 15.67 -0.49 -5.59
CA ILE A 69 15.54 -1.33 -4.41
C ILE A 69 14.38 -2.32 -4.63
N VAL A 70 14.63 -3.61 -4.45
CA VAL A 70 13.60 -4.65 -4.50
C VAL A 70 12.98 -4.79 -3.13
N GLY A 71 11.69 -4.47 -3.01
CA GLY A 71 10.87 -4.76 -1.83
C GLY A 71 10.36 -6.20 -1.88
N ALA A 72 11.02 -7.11 -1.18
CA ALA A 72 10.59 -8.51 -1.09
C ALA A 72 9.69 -8.69 0.14
N GLY A 73 8.41 -8.41 -0.07
CA GLY A 73 7.38 -8.40 0.99
C GLY A 73 6.00 -8.09 0.46
N GLY A 74 5.13 -7.57 1.32
CA GLY A 74 3.80 -7.05 0.97
C GLY A 74 3.81 -5.55 0.73
N ASP A 75 2.59 -4.98 0.57
CA ASP A 75 2.38 -3.55 0.30
C ASP A 75 3.06 -2.66 1.36
N GLY A 76 2.96 -2.98 2.65
CA GLY A 76 3.65 -2.25 3.72
C GLY A 76 5.19 -2.23 3.59
N THR A 77 5.81 -3.20 2.90
CA THR A 77 7.25 -3.15 2.60
C THR A 77 7.55 -2.13 1.51
N VAL A 78 6.64 -1.96 0.55
CA VAL A 78 6.76 -0.96 -0.52
C VAL A 78 6.58 0.44 0.05
N THR A 79 5.54 0.63 0.90
CA THR A 79 5.28 1.90 1.60
C THR A 79 6.48 2.30 2.47
N ASP A 80 7.04 1.37 3.24
CA ASP A 80 8.23 1.59 4.06
C ASP A 80 9.45 2.02 3.23
N LEU A 81 9.70 1.35 2.09
CA LEU A 81 10.78 1.72 1.17
C LEU A 81 10.58 3.10 0.54
N ALA A 82 9.37 3.40 0.09
CA ALA A 82 9.02 4.70 -0.48
C ALA A 82 9.25 5.85 0.51
N ASN A 83 8.94 5.61 1.78
CA ASN A 83 9.14 6.59 2.85
C ASN A 83 10.62 6.83 3.16
N ARG A 84 11.43 5.78 3.21
CA ARG A 84 12.84 5.86 3.60
C ARG A 84 13.78 6.25 2.46
N HIS A 85 13.39 5.95 1.23
CA HIS A 85 14.23 6.19 0.04
C HIS A 85 13.44 6.91 -1.07
N PRO A 86 12.96 8.14 -0.82
CA PRO A 86 12.23 8.90 -1.83
C PRO A 86 13.08 9.11 -3.08
N GLY A 87 12.47 8.96 -4.25
CA GLY A 87 13.14 9.11 -5.55
C GLY A 87 13.93 7.90 -6.02
N VAL A 88 14.13 6.86 -5.20
CA VAL A 88 14.75 5.61 -5.64
C VAL A 88 13.70 4.70 -6.24
N PRO A 89 13.90 4.18 -7.48
CA PRO A 89 12.95 3.24 -8.07
C PRO A 89 12.78 1.98 -7.22
N VAL A 90 11.52 1.57 -6.97
CA VAL A 90 11.20 0.36 -6.21
C VAL A 90 10.70 -0.72 -7.18
N ALA A 91 11.26 -1.93 -7.06
CA ALA A 91 10.76 -3.14 -7.71
C ALA A 91 10.08 -4.02 -6.65
N ILE A 92 8.99 -4.69 -6.99
CA ILE A 92 8.18 -5.44 -6.02
C ILE A 92 8.32 -6.95 -6.28
N LEU A 93 8.81 -7.69 -5.29
CA LEU A 93 8.64 -9.14 -5.23
C LEU A 93 7.49 -9.44 -4.25
N PRO A 94 6.29 -9.81 -4.76
CA PRO A 94 5.08 -9.87 -3.94
C PRO A 94 5.05 -11.12 -3.07
N LEU A 95 5.56 -11.02 -1.85
CA LEU A 95 5.64 -12.10 -0.87
C LEU A 95 4.67 -11.91 0.31
N GLY A 96 3.89 -10.84 0.31
CA GLY A 96 2.88 -10.54 1.34
C GLY A 96 1.59 -11.34 1.15
N THR A 97 0.58 -11.00 1.95
CA THR A 97 -0.73 -11.67 1.94
C THR A 97 -1.65 -11.17 0.82
N GLU A 98 -1.78 -9.86 0.66
CA GLU A 98 -2.70 -9.23 -0.31
C GLU A 98 -1.95 -8.75 -1.57
N ASN A 99 -0.86 -8.01 -1.43
CA ASN A 99 -0.03 -7.48 -2.51
C ASN A 99 -0.85 -6.71 -3.56
N LEU A 100 -1.70 -5.78 -3.09
CA LEU A 100 -2.67 -5.07 -3.93
C LEU A 100 -1.99 -4.27 -5.04
N LEU A 101 -0.86 -3.62 -4.71
CA LEU A 101 -0.09 -2.87 -5.70
C LEU A 101 0.53 -3.78 -6.76
N ALA A 102 1.06 -4.92 -6.35
CA ALA A 102 1.59 -5.92 -7.29
C ALA A 102 0.49 -6.53 -8.16
N CYS A 103 -0.70 -6.78 -7.60
CA CYS A 103 -1.88 -7.22 -8.36
C CYS A 103 -2.32 -6.17 -9.38
N TYR A 104 -2.34 -4.89 -9.01
CA TYR A 104 -2.64 -3.79 -9.92
C TYR A 104 -1.65 -3.76 -11.10
N LEU A 105 -0.35 -3.88 -10.81
CA LEU A 105 0.73 -3.92 -11.80
C LEU A 105 0.83 -5.25 -12.55
N LYS A 106 0.01 -6.25 -12.21
CA LYS A 106 0.06 -7.62 -12.77
C LYS A 106 1.45 -8.27 -12.62
N LEU A 107 2.12 -7.99 -11.51
CA LEU A 107 3.45 -8.54 -11.21
C LEU A 107 3.33 -9.99 -10.72
N PRO A 108 4.04 -10.94 -11.34
CA PRO A 108 4.06 -12.32 -10.90
C PRO A 108 4.93 -12.49 -9.63
N CYS A 109 4.54 -13.42 -8.76
CA CYS A 109 5.40 -13.87 -7.66
C CYS A 109 6.48 -14.84 -8.20
N CYS A 110 7.37 -14.33 -9.06
CA CYS A 110 8.40 -15.09 -9.75
C CYS A 110 9.70 -14.29 -9.86
N GLY A 111 10.77 -14.78 -9.26
CA GLY A 111 12.06 -14.09 -9.23
C GLY A 111 12.71 -13.95 -10.60
N ARG A 112 12.51 -14.90 -11.51
CA ARG A 112 13.02 -14.82 -12.90
C ARG A 112 12.33 -13.70 -13.67
N SER A 113 11.00 -13.67 -13.64
CA SER A 113 10.22 -12.62 -14.30
C SER A 113 10.53 -11.24 -13.74
N LEU A 114 10.70 -11.12 -12.41
CA LEU A 114 11.10 -9.86 -11.79
C LEU A 114 12.48 -9.40 -12.27
N ALA A 115 13.46 -10.31 -12.39
CA ALA A 115 14.77 -9.97 -12.91
C ALA A 115 14.71 -9.46 -14.35
N GLU A 116 13.84 -10.02 -15.19
CA GLU A 116 13.59 -9.55 -16.57
C GLU A 116 12.93 -8.17 -16.58
N ILE A 117 11.97 -7.93 -15.70
CA ILE A 117 11.30 -6.63 -15.55
C ILE A 117 12.29 -5.56 -15.13
N ILE A 118 13.16 -5.84 -14.14
CA ILE A 118 14.23 -4.92 -13.71
C ILE A 118 15.22 -4.64 -14.84
N ASP A 119 15.59 -5.64 -15.61
CA ASP A 119 16.52 -5.53 -16.71
C ASP A 119 15.96 -4.65 -17.85
N ARG A 120 14.69 -4.81 -18.21
CA ARG A 120 13.98 -3.93 -19.15
C ARG A 120 13.97 -2.48 -18.67
N GLY A 121 13.92 -2.26 -17.36
CA GLY A 121 14.07 -0.96 -16.73
C GLY A 121 12.95 0.04 -16.98
N ARG A 122 11.74 -0.41 -17.33
CA ARG A 122 10.58 0.46 -17.48
C ARG A 122 10.16 0.96 -16.11
N VAL A 123 9.90 2.24 -16.01
CA VAL A 123 9.45 2.89 -14.77
C VAL A 123 8.12 3.59 -14.99
N ARG A 124 7.29 3.59 -13.95
CA ARG A 124 6.06 4.38 -13.90
C ARG A 124 6.04 5.12 -12.56
N CYS A 125 5.65 6.40 -12.61
CA CYS A 125 5.48 7.19 -11.42
C CYS A 125 4.04 7.07 -10.94
N PHE A 126 3.89 6.81 -9.64
CA PHE A 126 2.61 6.76 -8.95
C PHE A 126 2.52 7.87 -7.92
N ASP A 127 1.32 8.25 -7.61
CA ASP A 127 1.02 9.15 -6.54
C ASP A 127 1.06 8.41 -5.21
N SER A 128 1.34 9.12 -4.14
CA SER A 128 1.06 8.69 -2.78
C SER A 128 0.18 9.72 -2.10
N ALA A 129 -0.32 9.43 -0.93
CA ALA A 129 -1.07 10.41 -0.17
C ALA A 129 -0.51 10.53 1.25
N GLN A 130 -0.70 11.69 1.87
CA GLN A 130 -0.38 11.94 3.26
C GLN A 130 -1.65 12.18 4.07
N ALA A 131 -1.74 11.55 5.23
CA ALA A 131 -2.80 11.72 6.20
C ALA A 131 -2.19 12.19 7.53
N ASN A 132 -2.34 13.47 7.88
CA ASN A 132 -1.71 14.08 9.06
C ASN A 132 -0.19 13.76 9.16
N GLY A 133 0.52 13.77 8.02
CA GLY A 133 1.95 13.47 7.94
C GLY A 133 2.31 11.98 7.82
N LEU A 134 1.35 11.07 7.91
CA LEU A 134 1.55 9.65 7.64
C LEU A 134 1.28 9.37 6.16
N ARG A 135 2.28 8.90 5.42
CA ARG A 135 2.14 8.54 4.01
C ARG A 135 1.48 7.17 3.85
N PHE A 136 0.57 7.07 2.89
CA PHE A 136 0.00 5.80 2.42
C PHE A 136 0.01 5.73 0.89
N LEU A 137 -0.01 4.54 0.34
CA LEU A 137 0.05 4.31 -1.11
C LEU A 137 -1.26 3.83 -1.69
N LEU A 138 -2.05 3.10 -0.89
CA LEU A 138 -3.23 2.39 -1.38
C LEU A 138 -4.52 3.05 -0.90
N MET A 139 -4.68 3.16 0.44
CA MET A 139 -5.95 3.56 1.01
C MET A 139 -5.85 4.02 2.45
N LEU A 140 -6.80 4.88 2.82
CA LEU A 140 -7.14 5.23 4.20
C LEU A 140 -8.62 4.98 4.40
N SER A 141 -9.01 4.50 5.58
CA SER A 141 -10.42 4.39 5.92
C SER A 141 -10.71 4.68 7.39
N VAL A 142 -11.99 5.01 7.64
CA VAL A 142 -12.57 5.15 8.96
C VAL A 142 -13.89 4.38 9.00
N GLY A 143 -14.14 3.69 10.10
CA GLY A 143 -15.31 2.83 10.26
C GLY A 143 -14.94 1.43 10.73
N ILE A 144 -15.79 0.47 10.44
CA ILE A 144 -15.69 -0.89 10.96
C ILE A 144 -14.39 -1.60 10.61
N ASP A 145 -13.84 -1.37 9.43
CA ASP A 145 -12.58 -1.97 8.99
C ASP A 145 -11.38 -1.42 9.75
N ALA A 146 -11.38 -0.13 10.09
CA ALA A 146 -10.35 0.47 10.94
C ALA A 146 -10.40 -0.10 12.37
N GLU A 147 -11.59 -0.34 12.92
CA GLU A 147 -11.76 -1.03 14.20
C GLU A 147 -11.21 -2.46 14.15
N ILE A 148 -11.43 -3.17 13.04
CA ILE A 148 -10.89 -4.51 12.80
C ILE A 148 -9.36 -4.47 12.74
N VAL A 149 -8.78 -3.54 11.97
CA VAL A 149 -7.33 -3.37 11.85
C VAL A 149 -6.71 -3.07 13.21
N GLU A 150 -7.30 -2.17 13.98
CA GLU A 150 -6.83 -1.84 15.33
C GLU A 150 -6.89 -3.06 16.26
N ALA A 151 -8.00 -3.82 16.25
CA ALA A 151 -8.16 -5.02 17.06
C ALA A 151 -7.11 -6.10 16.71
N ILE A 152 -6.85 -6.29 15.40
CA ILE A 152 -5.82 -7.21 14.92
C ILE A 152 -4.43 -6.74 15.36
N HIS A 153 -4.16 -5.44 15.21
CA HIS A 153 -2.86 -4.86 15.56
C HIS A 153 -2.55 -5.02 17.07
N ARG A 154 -3.53 -4.81 17.93
CA ARG A 154 -3.41 -5.02 19.39
C ARG A 154 -3.14 -6.47 19.79
N THR A 155 -3.63 -7.44 19.00
CA THR A 155 -3.46 -8.88 19.28
C THR A 155 -2.26 -9.50 18.54
N ARG A 156 -1.55 -8.72 17.71
CA ARG A 156 -0.49 -9.23 16.86
C ARG A 156 0.77 -9.59 17.64
N THR A 157 1.03 -10.88 17.77
CA THR A 157 2.29 -11.43 18.30
C THR A 157 2.99 -12.25 17.21
N GLY A 158 3.77 -11.58 16.32
CA GLY A 158 4.54 -12.25 15.26
C GLY A 158 3.79 -12.49 13.94
N ASN A 159 4.15 -13.56 13.20
CA ASN A 159 3.52 -13.93 11.94
C ASN A 159 2.13 -14.51 12.16
N ILE A 160 1.10 -13.81 11.66
CA ILE A 160 -0.27 -14.30 11.75
C ILE A 160 -0.63 -15.03 10.44
N TYR A 161 -1.01 -16.30 10.54
CA TYR A 161 -1.64 -17.01 9.43
C TYR A 161 -3.04 -16.42 9.16
N ARG A 162 -3.52 -16.52 7.92
CA ARG A 162 -4.86 -16.01 7.53
C ARG A 162 -5.99 -16.40 8.51
N HIS A 163 -5.91 -17.57 9.10
CA HIS A 163 -6.89 -18.05 10.10
C HIS A 163 -6.85 -17.26 11.41
N GLY A 164 -5.70 -16.69 11.78
CA GLY A 164 -5.56 -15.87 12.99
C GLY A 164 -6.29 -14.53 12.94
N TYR A 165 -6.66 -14.07 11.74
CA TYR A 165 -7.45 -12.85 11.57
C TYR A 165 -8.95 -13.05 11.80
N LEU A 166 -9.45 -14.29 11.71
CA LEU A 166 -10.89 -14.55 11.74
C LEU A 166 -11.52 -14.16 13.07
N TRP A 167 -10.96 -14.58 14.18
CA TRP A 167 -11.54 -14.32 15.50
C TRP A 167 -11.50 -12.83 15.91
N PRO A 168 -10.37 -12.10 15.80
CA PRO A 168 -10.35 -10.66 16.04
C PRO A 168 -11.30 -9.89 15.13
N THR A 169 -11.40 -10.26 13.86
CA THR A 169 -12.33 -9.66 12.88
C THR A 169 -13.78 -9.86 13.31
N LEU A 170 -14.18 -11.09 13.64
CA LEU A 170 -15.53 -11.37 14.11
C LEU A 170 -15.85 -10.61 15.41
N LYS A 171 -14.93 -10.63 16.37
CA LYS A 171 -15.10 -9.89 17.63
C LYS A 171 -15.28 -8.40 17.39
N ALA A 172 -14.40 -7.77 16.60
CA ALA A 172 -14.48 -6.36 16.25
C ALA A 172 -15.79 -6.06 15.50
N PHE A 173 -16.17 -6.91 14.53
CA PHE A 173 -17.45 -6.76 13.83
C PHE A 173 -18.66 -6.76 14.77
N PHE A 174 -18.71 -7.69 15.74
CA PHE A 174 -19.83 -7.74 16.69
C PHE A 174 -19.80 -6.66 17.77
N GLN A 175 -18.62 -6.08 18.07
CA GLN A 175 -18.47 -5.00 19.05
C GLN A 175 -18.57 -3.61 18.42
N SER A 176 -18.41 -3.50 17.09
CA SER A 176 -18.48 -2.23 16.37
C SER A 176 -19.81 -1.51 16.58
N ARG A 177 -19.72 -0.21 16.84
CA ARG A 177 -20.85 0.69 16.95
C ARG A 177 -20.79 1.69 15.79
N PRO A 178 -21.74 1.65 14.86
CA PRO A 178 -21.75 2.58 13.75
C PRO A 178 -21.66 4.03 14.24
N ALA A 179 -20.76 4.77 13.62
CA ALA A 179 -20.61 6.20 13.81
C ALA A 179 -20.79 6.87 12.45
N VAL A 180 -21.08 8.14 12.42
CA VAL A 180 -21.18 8.92 11.18
C VAL A 180 -19.89 9.71 11.01
N TYR A 181 -19.30 9.59 9.84
CA TYR A 181 -18.14 10.35 9.41
C TYR A 181 -18.53 11.28 8.29
N VAL A 182 -17.92 12.44 8.25
CA VAL A 182 -18.10 13.44 7.20
C VAL A 182 -16.77 13.59 6.47
N ALA A 183 -16.81 13.45 5.16
CA ALA A 183 -15.69 13.71 4.28
C ALA A 183 -16.00 14.89 3.38
N SER A 184 -15.07 15.85 3.31
CA SER A 184 -15.21 17.07 2.50
C SER A 184 -13.97 17.27 1.63
N SER A 185 -14.17 17.80 0.42
CA SER A 185 -13.08 18.36 -0.39
C SER A 185 -12.46 19.59 0.29
N ALA A 186 -11.20 19.87 0.00
CA ALA A 186 -10.49 20.99 0.63
C ALA A 186 -11.14 22.35 0.39
N ASP A 187 -11.76 22.55 -0.78
CA ASP A 187 -12.48 23.75 -1.15
C ASP A 187 -13.90 23.82 -0.54
N GLY A 188 -14.33 22.77 0.17
CA GLY A 188 -15.66 22.68 0.77
C GLY A 188 -16.81 22.53 -0.25
N SER A 189 -16.51 22.41 -1.54
CA SER A 189 -17.54 22.31 -2.59
C SER A 189 -18.35 21.02 -2.52
N THR A 190 -17.72 19.94 -2.04
CA THR A 190 -18.34 18.64 -1.93
C THR A 190 -18.21 18.11 -0.50
N VAL A 191 -19.35 17.70 0.07
CA VAL A 191 -19.43 17.11 1.40
C VAL A 191 -20.29 15.85 1.30
N ILE A 192 -19.75 14.74 1.77
CA ILE A 192 -20.49 13.47 1.87
C ILE A 192 -20.37 12.91 3.28
N SER A 193 -21.33 12.09 3.70
CA SER A 193 -21.28 11.45 5.01
C SER A 193 -21.70 9.99 4.93
N GLY A 194 -21.22 9.19 5.86
CA GLY A 194 -21.55 7.77 5.92
C GLY A 194 -21.03 7.11 7.19
N SER A 195 -21.44 5.89 7.43
CA SER A 195 -20.94 5.09 8.55
C SER A 195 -19.59 4.43 8.30
N HIS A 196 -19.12 4.48 7.07
CA HIS A 196 -17.82 3.98 6.66
C HIS A 196 -17.32 4.85 5.50
N VAL A 197 -16.16 5.48 5.67
CA VAL A 197 -15.54 6.32 4.64
C VAL A 197 -14.20 5.72 4.24
N ILE A 198 -13.99 5.59 2.93
CA ILE A 198 -12.76 5.09 2.34
C ILE A 198 -12.23 6.13 1.36
N VAL A 199 -10.96 6.44 1.49
CA VAL A 199 -10.18 7.24 0.55
C VAL A 199 -9.14 6.31 -0.08
N THR A 200 -9.15 6.16 -1.39
CA THR A 200 -8.25 5.23 -2.08
C THR A 200 -7.56 5.88 -3.27
N ASN A 201 -6.35 5.45 -3.50
CA ASN A 201 -5.51 5.79 -4.66
C ASN A 201 -5.46 4.65 -5.69
N VAL A 202 -6.04 3.49 -5.37
CA VAL A 202 -5.99 2.29 -6.22
C VAL A 202 -7.37 1.66 -6.37
N PRO A 203 -7.63 0.92 -7.47
CA PRO A 203 -8.97 0.37 -7.74
C PRO A 203 -9.48 -0.65 -6.73
N ARG A 204 -8.58 -1.35 -6.03
CA ARG A 204 -8.93 -2.49 -5.17
C ARG A 204 -8.57 -2.23 -3.72
N TYR A 205 -9.47 -2.67 -2.86
CA TYR A 205 -9.35 -2.63 -1.41
C TYR A 205 -9.04 -4.02 -0.83
N GLY A 206 -8.89 -4.13 0.50
CA GLY A 206 -8.62 -5.37 1.21
C GLY A 206 -9.43 -6.57 0.68
N PHE A 207 -8.81 -7.74 0.62
CA PHE A 207 -9.33 -8.95 -0.03
C PHE A 207 -9.60 -8.79 -1.53
N GLY A 208 -9.01 -7.78 -2.18
CA GLY A 208 -9.20 -7.51 -3.61
C GLY A 208 -10.57 -6.98 -3.99
N LEU A 209 -11.33 -6.42 -3.04
CA LEU A 209 -12.66 -5.83 -3.29
C LEU A 209 -12.55 -4.64 -4.26
N PRO A 210 -13.40 -4.59 -5.32
CA PRO A 210 -13.37 -3.53 -6.31
C PRO A 210 -14.09 -2.27 -5.80
N PHE A 211 -13.46 -1.53 -4.90
CA PHE A 211 -14.07 -0.35 -4.27
C PHE A 211 -14.15 0.85 -5.21
N ALA A 212 -13.08 1.14 -5.92
CA ALA A 212 -12.99 2.28 -6.83
C ALA A 212 -12.42 1.84 -8.18
N ILE A 213 -13.22 1.15 -8.99
CA ILE A 213 -12.77 0.50 -10.24
C ILE A 213 -12.05 1.47 -11.18
N ASN A 214 -12.43 2.75 -11.15
CA ASN A 214 -11.87 3.80 -12.01
C ASN A 214 -10.74 4.59 -11.34
N ALA A 215 -10.30 4.23 -10.12
CA ALA A 215 -9.18 4.91 -9.48
C ALA A 215 -7.89 4.67 -10.27
N GLU A 216 -7.18 5.74 -10.58
CA GLU A 216 -5.89 5.71 -11.27
C GLU A 216 -4.82 6.31 -10.35
N PRO A 217 -3.78 5.54 -10.00
CA PRO A 217 -2.79 5.98 -9.00
C PRO A 217 -1.76 6.99 -9.53
N ASP A 218 -2.01 7.65 -10.65
CA ASP A 218 -1.13 8.63 -11.29
C ASP A 218 -1.89 9.81 -11.93
N ASP A 219 -3.16 10.04 -11.54
CA ASP A 219 -4.01 11.12 -12.05
C ASP A 219 -4.05 12.36 -11.13
N GLY A 220 -3.39 12.32 -9.98
CA GLY A 220 -3.36 13.42 -9.02
C GLY A 220 -4.63 13.54 -8.17
N LEU A 221 -5.48 12.52 -8.14
CA LEU A 221 -6.75 12.52 -7.42
C LEU A 221 -6.87 11.32 -6.48
N LEU A 222 -7.66 11.50 -5.44
CA LEU A 222 -8.08 10.47 -4.51
C LEU A 222 -9.55 10.17 -4.72
N ASP A 223 -9.90 8.90 -4.81
CA ASP A 223 -11.29 8.45 -4.83
C ASP A 223 -11.84 8.35 -3.41
N VAL A 224 -12.90 9.10 -3.10
CA VAL A 224 -13.57 9.12 -1.80
C VAL A 224 -14.93 8.46 -1.93
N ARG A 225 -15.21 7.52 -1.02
CA ARG A 225 -16.51 6.85 -0.94
C ARG A 225 -16.99 6.82 0.49
N ALA A 226 -18.24 7.26 0.70
CA ALA A 226 -18.94 7.17 1.97
C ALA A 226 -20.11 6.19 1.82
N PHE A 227 -20.07 5.11 2.59
CA PHE A 227 -21.09 4.06 2.59
C PHE A 227 -22.15 4.39 3.61
N HIS A 228 -23.39 4.40 3.15
CA HIS A 228 -24.55 4.65 3.99
C HIS A 228 -25.00 3.32 4.60
N GLY A 229 -25.03 3.27 5.93
CA GLY A 229 -25.49 2.10 6.65
C GLY A 229 -25.86 2.49 8.08
N LYS A 230 -27.01 2.03 8.55
CA LYS A 230 -27.49 2.23 9.93
C LYS A 230 -26.94 1.15 10.86
N SER A 231 -26.43 0.07 10.28
CA SER A 231 -25.95 -1.09 11.01
C SER A 231 -24.68 -1.68 10.39
N ARG A 232 -23.93 -2.45 11.17
CA ARG A 232 -22.80 -3.25 10.67
C ARG A 232 -23.19 -4.23 9.56
N TRP A 233 -24.44 -4.71 9.59
CA TRP A 233 -24.93 -5.64 8.57
C TRP A 233 -25.11 -4.97 7.21
N ASP A 234 -25.46 -3.68 7.17
CA ASP A 234 -25.53 -2.94 5.90
C ASP A 234 -24.14 -2.86 5.27
N ILE A 235 -23.10 -2.54 6.05
CA ILE A 235 -21.72 -2.51 5.57
C ILE A 235 -21.27 -3.90 5.08
N PHE A 236 -21.64 -4.95 5.83
CA PHE A 236 -21.35 -6.33 5.37
C PHE A 236 -22.06 -6.64 4.04
N CYS A 237 -23.32 -6.29 3.88
CA CYS A 237 -24.07 -6.46 2.64
C CYS A 237 -23.43 -5.67 1.49
N HIS A 238 -22.94 -4.45 1.74
CA HIS A 238 -22.20 -3.68 0.72
C HIS A 238 -20.92 -4.40 0.28
N ALA A 239 -20.14 -4.94 1.23
CA ALA A 239 -18.94 -5.72 0.93
C ALA A 239 -19.26 -6.99 0.12
N VAL A 240 -20.34 -7.69 0.46
CA VAL A 240 -20.81 -8.87 -0.29
C VAL A 240 -21.25 -8.47 -1.71
N LYS A 241 -22.03 -7.41 -1.87
CA LYS A 241 -22.41 -6.89 -3.21
C LYS A 241 -21.19 -6.60 -4.06
N LEU A 242 -20.22 -5.84 -3.52
CA LEU A 242 -18.97 -5.53 -4.22
C LEU A 242 -18.19 -6.80 -4.58
N ARG A 243 -18.15 -7.79 -3.70
CA ARG A 243 -17.46 -9.06 -3.93
C ARG A 243 -18.08 -9.87 -5.07
N LEU A 244 -19.41 -9.76 -5.22
CA LEU A 244 -20.18 -10.39 -6.30
C LEU A 244 -20.21 -9.55 -7.58
N GLY A 245 -19.57 -8.38 -7.61
CA GLY A 245 -19.59 -7.48 -8.74
C GLY A 245 -20.93 -6.78 -8.95
N LEU A 246 -21.81 -6.78 -7.94
CA LEU A 246 -23.10 -6.11 -7.99
C LEU A 246 -22.92 -4.59 -7.74
N PRO A 247 -23.62 -3.74 -8.50
CA PRO A 247 -23.55 -2.30 -8.32
C PRO A 247 -24.20 -1.89 -6.98
N LEU A 248 -23.61 -0.89 -6.33
CA LEU A 248 -24.24 -0.19 -5.20
C LEU A 248 -25.11 0.94 -5.73
N LYS A 249 -26.26 1.14 -5.11
CA LYS A 249 -27.20 2.21 -5.46
C LYS A 249 -26.71 3.56 -4.91
N ALA A 250 -27.26 4.66 -5.40
CA ALA A 250 -26.93 6.00 -4.97
C ALA A 250 -27.30 6.29 -3.49
N ASP A 251 -28.30 5.61 -2.97
CA ASP A 251 -28.69 5.66 -1.56
C ASP A 251 -27.83 4.78 -0.65
N GLU A 252 -26.98 3.91 -1.21
CA GLU A 252 -26.04 3.04 -0.48
C GLU A 252 -24.62 3.63 -0.39
N VAL A 253 -24.22 4.45 -1.37
CA VAL A 253 -22.85 5.03 -1.44
C VAL A 253 -22.84 6.40 -2.11
N SER A 254 -22.24 7.37 -1.45
CA SER A 254 -21.85 8.66 -2.04
C SER A 254 -20.37 8.64 -2.41
N ARG A 255 -19.99 9.40 -3.45
CA ARG A 255 -18.62 9.41 -3.97
C ARG A 255 -18.24 10.76 -4.56
N PHE A 256 -16.97 11.11 -4.45
CA PHE A 256 -16.33 12.20 -5.20
C PHE A 256 -14.83 11.91 -5.38
N THR A 257 -14.15 12.70 -6.20
CA THR A 257 -12.69 12.70 -6.34
C THR A 257 -12.15 14.06 -5.97
N ALA A 258 -10.99 14.10 -5.31
CA ALA A 258 -10.32 15.35 -4.93
C ALA A 258 -8.83 15.13 -4.69
N SER A 259 -8.02 16.17 -4.86
CA SER A 259 -6.59 16.15 -4.51
C SER A 259 -6.34 16.30 -3.00
N SER A 260 -7.33 16.80 -2.26
CA SER A 260 -7.24 16.94 -0.80
C SER A 260 -8.62 16.74 -0.16
N VAL A 261 -8.63 16.03 0.97
CA VAL A 261 -9.84 15.58 1.67
C VAL A 261 -9.67 15.79 3.16
N THR A 262 -10.71 16.23 3.83
CA THR A 262 -10.78 16.27 5.30
C THR A 262 -11.84 15.28 5.77
N ILE A 263 -11.50 14.45 6.77
CA ILE A 263 -12.45 13.53 7.40
C ILE A 263 -12.55 13.85 8.88
N HIS A 264 -13.78 13.97 9.38
CA HIS A 264 -14.06 14.13 10.80
C HIS A 264 -15.25 13.24 11.23
N ALA A 265 -15.33 12.95 12.51
CA ALA A 265 -16.51 12.30 13.08
C ALA A 265 -17.62 13.34 13.25
N ALA A 266 -18.87 12.95 12.97
CA ALA A 266 -20.02 13.83 13.21
C ALA A 266 -20.20 14.11 14.71
N ASP A 267 -19.82 13.15 15.57
CA ASP A 267 -19.75 13.30 17.02
C ASP A 267 -18.28 13.39 17.45
N PRO A 268 -17.76 14.60 17.75
CA PRO A 268 -16.34 14.79 18.08
C PRO A 268 -15.93 14.23 19.45
N THR A 269 -16.92 13.83 20.29
CA THR A 269 -16.64 13.23 21.61
C THR A 269 -16.19 11.78 21.50
N ARG A 270 -16.39 11.13 20.34
CA ARG A 270 -16.01 9.74 20.10
C ARG A 270 -14.64 9.66 19.45
N SER A 271 -13.70 9.03 20.17
CA SER A 271 -12.42 8.63 19.56
C SER A 271 -12.65 7.39 18.70
N MET A 272 -12.50 7.56 17.39
CA MET A 272 -12.67 6.48 16.42
C MET A 272 -11.35 6.21 15.70
N PRO A 273 -11.00 4.92 15.51
CA PRO A 273 -9.78 4.57 14.80
C PRO A 273 -9.88 4.87 13.30
N SER A 274 -8.72 5.06 12.70
CA SER A 274 -8.51 5.02 11.24
C SER A 274 -7.49 3.94 10.89
N GLN A 275 -7.43 3.57 9.63
CA GLN A 275 -6.35 2.72 9.12
C GLN A 275 -5.75 3.32 7.85
N CYS A 276 -4.45 3.07 7.63
CA CYS A 276 -3.72 3.37 6.40
C CYS A 276 -3.00 2.11 5.92
N ASP A 277 -3.26 1.69 4.68
CA ASP A 277 -2.62 0.50 4.04
C ASP A 277 -2.65 -0.78 4.90
N GLY A 278 -3.66 -0.93 5.77
CA GLY A 278 -3.83 -2.07 6.67
C GLY A 278 -3.10 -1.97 8.01
N ASP A 279 -2.51 -0.82 8.33
CA ASP A 279 -1.93 -0.50 9.63
C ASP A 279 -2.76 0.61 10.33
N PRO A 280 -2.70 0.77 11.67
CA PRO A 280 -3.37 1.86 12.37
C PRO A 280 -2.99 3.23 11.79
N GLY A 281 -4.00 4.04 11.50
CA GLY A 281 -3.85 5.37 10.92
C GLY A 281 -3.87 6.49 11.97
N PRO A 282 -3.85 7.77 11.54
CA PRO A 282 -3.88 8.93 12.43
C PRO A 282 -5.26 9.12 13.06
N ALA A 283 -5.30 9.85 14.18
CA ALA A 283 -6.54 10.22 14.84
C ALA A 283 -7.34 11.26 14.02
N LEU A 284 -8.68 11.22 14.15
CA LEU A 284 -9.58 12.23 13.60
C LEU A 284 -9.44 13.57 14.37
N PRO A 285 -9.60 14.72 13.71
CA PRO A 285 -9.83 14.89 12.27
C PRO A 285 -8.58 14.60 11.43
N ILE A 286 -8.80 14.06 10.22
CA ILE A 286 -7.73 13.67 9.31
C ILE A 286 -7.75 14.59 8.10
N GLN A 287 -6.62 15.25 7.85
CA GLN A 287 -6.36 15.97 6.62
C GLN A 287 -5.54 15.10 5.69
N ILE A 288 -6.05 14.87 4.49
CA ILE A 288 -5.42 14.01 3.48
C ILE A 288 -5.08 14.88 2.28
N SER A 289 -3.88 14.74 1.77
CA SER A 289 -3.46 15.38 0.52
C SER A 289 -2.70 14.40 -0.35
N ILE A 290 -2.92 14.47 -1.68
CA ILE A 290 -2.16 13.67 -2.62
C ILE A 290 -0.77 14.28 -2.85
N GLU A 291 0.21 13.44 -3.05
CA GLU A 291 1.57 13.80 -3.49
C GLU A 291 1.78 13.22 -4.89
N PRO A 292 1.57 14.00 -5.94
CA PRO A 292 1.66 13.51 -7.30
C PRO A 292 3.06 12.98 -7.62
N ARG A 293 3.12 11.83 -8.32
CA ARG A 293 4.34 11.23 -8.87
C ARG A 293 5.47 11.00 -7.86
N SER A 294 5.11 10.80 -6.60
CA SER A 294 6.05 10.69 -5.48
C SER A 294 6.68 9.29 -5.32
N LEU A 295 6.14 8.28 -5.99
CA LEU A 295 6.62 6.91 -5.97
C LEU A 295 7.01 6.46 -7.38
N THR A 296 8.27 6.04 -7.57
CA THR A 296 8.74 5.47 -8.83
C THR A 296 8.81 3.96 -8.72
N LEU A 297 8.03 3.24 -9.56
CA LEU A 297 7.99 1.78 -9.58
C LEU A 297 8.58 1.21 -10.86
N ILE A 298 9.30 0.09 -10.74
CA ILE A 298 9.69 -0.74 -11.88
C ILE A 298 8.49 -1.58 -12.30
N THR A 299 8.12 -1.48 -13.58
CA THR A 299 6.89 -2.10 -14.12
C THR A 299 7.20 -3.03 -15.30
N PRO A 300 6.31 -3.97 -15.63
CA PRO A 300 6.46 -4.90 -16.76
C PRO A 300 6.68 -4.23 -18.12
#